data_19825fef350ce2609e49cc03e920149f
#
_entry.id   19825fef350ce2609e49cc03e920149f
#
_cell.length_a   1.000
_cell.length_b   1.000
_cell.length_c   1.000
_cell.angle_alpha   90.00
_cell.angle_beta   90.00
_cell.angle_gamma   90.00
#
_symmetry.space_group_name_H-M   'P 1'
#
loop_
_entity.id
_entity.type
_entity.pdbx_description
1 polymer ?
#
loop_
_entity_poly.entity_id
_entity_poly.type
_entity_poly.pdbx_seq_one_letter_code
_entity_poly.pdbx_strand_id
1 'polypeptide(L)'
;TLLGRVEGLPLRRAGVVGVRTAGAATPVPPRLRRALGAQRAWGEAGVHLAPIRHHSPACALALRALLEQVSPAVVLIEGPAEYTGLLPALQDPDTVPPVAVLSLADRTASYYPLAEFSPEWIALRWAGEHGAEAVFIDRSPGADDDCRDESRDDSHDGHGAAARTLQAEYHLARSAALDALAARLGCRDHDEVWEQLFEDRGTADIRAWRDFFADTLAWSGLARLDAEREVLDSDGTHAREAVMAAALRER
;
A
#
# COMPACT_ATOMS: atom_id res chain seq x y z
N THR A 1 -9.10 8.00 -13.97
CA THR A 1 -8.15 6.88 -13.70
C THR A 1 -6.73 7.31 -14.05
N LEU A 2 -5.73 6.80 -13.34
CA LEU A 2 -4.30 7.10 -13.53
C LEU A 2 -3.87 6.96 -14.99
N LEU A 3 -4.34 5.93 -15.69
CA LEU A 3 -4.06 5.70 -17.10
C LEU A 3 -4.71 6.75 -18.02
N GLY A 4 -5.91 7.22 -17.71
CA GLY A 4 -6.56 8.31 -18.44
C GLY A 4 -5.90 9.67 -18.18
N ARG A 5 -5.36 9.88 -16.97
CA ARG A 5 -4.66 11.11 -16.59
C ARG A 5 -3.25 11.19 -17.19
N VAL A 6 -2.56 10.07 -17.33
CA VAL A 6 -1.26 10.02 -18.02
C VAL A 6 -1.36 10.47 -19.49
N GLU A 7 -2.53 10.30 -20.12
CA GLU A 7 -2.80 10.79 -21.47
C GLU A 7 -3.33 12.22 -21.53
N GLY A 8 -3.95 12.71 -20.46
CA GLY A 8 -4.66 13.99 -20.41
C GLY A 8 -4.26 14.94 -19.31
N LEU A 9 -3.12 14.69 -18.61
CA LEU A 9 -2.65 15.58 -17.55
C LEU A 9 -2.58 17.02 -18.06
N PRO A 10 -3.35 17.95 -17.49
CA PRO A 10 -3.07 19.35 -17.70
C PRO A 10 -1.80 19.66 -16.90
N LEU A 11 -0.66 19.67 -17.60
CA LEU A 11 0.60 20.20 -17.09
C LEU A 11 0.39 21.69 -16.76
N ARG A 12 -0.19 21.96 -15.62
CA ARG A 12 -0.27 23.31 -15.06
C ARG A 12 0.95 23.51 -14.16
N ARG A 13 1.97 24.13 -14.75
CA ARG A 13 3.08 24.89 -14.23
C ARG A 13 4.45 24.30 -14.56
N ALA A 14 4.82 24.47 -15.81
CA ALA A 14 6.12 24.91 -16.31
C ALA A 14 5.95 24.93 -17.81
N GLY A 15 6.32 25.99 -18.50
CA GLY A 15 6.06 26.20 -19.92
C GLY A 15 6.63 25.11 -20.83
N VAL A 16 5.97 23.97 -20.86
CA VAL A 16 6.22 22.90 -21.81
C VAL A 16 5.12 22.94 -22.86
N VAL A 17 5.50 23.27 -24.07
CA VAL A 17 4.63 23.18 -25.27
C VAL A 17 4.16 21.75 -25.39
N GLY A 18 2.87 21.51 -25.09
CA GLY A 18 2.27 20.20 -25.19
C GLY A 18 2.16 19.75 -26.64
N VAL A 19 3.00 18.79 -27.06
CA VAL A 19 2.80 18.05 -28.30
C VAL A 19 1.68 17.04 -28.05
N ARG A 20 0.47 17.34 -28.54
CA ARG A 20 -0.63 16.37 -28.62
C ARG A 20 -0.28 15.37 -29.73
N THR A 21 0.26 14.22 -29.36
CA THR A 21 0.24 13.07 -30.26
C THR A 21 -1.12 12.38 -30.08
N ALA A 22 -1.91 12.34 -31.14
CA ALA A 22 -3.11 11.49 -31.22
C ALA A 22 -2.66 10.02 -31.35
N GLY A 23 -2.12 9.45 -30.26
CA GLY A 23 -1.88 8.02 -30.16
C GLY A 23 -3.16 7.34 -29.65
N ALA A 24 -3.53 6.22 -30.24
CA ALA A 24 -4.61 5.39 -29.71
C ALA A 24 -4.33 5.07 -28.24
N ALA A 25 -5.31 5.31 -27.36
CA ALA A 25 -5.18 5.02 -25.93
C ALA A 25 -4.74 3.57 -25.73
N THR A 26 -3.62 3.36 -25.05
CA THR A 26 -3.16 2.01 -24.76
C THR A 26 -4.23 1.31 -23.91
N PRO A 27 -4.75 0.16 -24.34
CA PRO A 27 -5.83 -0.49 -23.62
C PRO A 27 -5.37 -0.90 -22.21
N VAL A 28 -6.18 -0.58 -21.21
CA VAL A 28 -5.93 -1.01 -19.81
C VAL A 28 -5.77 -2.52 -19.76
N PRO A 29 -4.70 -3.05 -19.16
CA PRO A 29 -4.47 -4.49 -19.07
C PRO A 29 -5.70 -5.22 -18.47
N PRO A 30 -6.10 -6.40 -19.00
CA PRO A 30 -7.31 -7.09 -18.54
C PRO A 30 -7.34 -7.39 -17.04
N ARG A 31 -6.18 -7.70 -16.44
CA ARG A 31 -6.08 -7.93 -14.98
C ARG A 31 -6.39 -6.65 -14.19
N LEU A 32 -5.81 -5.52 -14.58
CA LEU A 32 -6.06 -4.24 -13.93
C LEU A 32 -7.51 -3.79 -14.09
N ARG A 33 -8.10 -3.99 -15.27
CA ARG A 33 -9.53 -3.71 -15.51
C ARG A 33 -10.43 -4.52 -14.60
N ARG A 34 -10.12 -5.81 -14.40
CA ARG A 34 -10.87 -6.67 -13.46
C ARG A 34 -10.71 -6.20 -12.01
N ALA A 35 -9.50 -5.83 -11.58
CA ALA A 35 -9.25 -5.34 -10.23
C ALA A 35 -10.04 -4.05 -9.94
N LEU A 36 -10.01 -3.08 -10.85
CA LEU A 36 -10.78 -1.84 -10.73
C LEU A 36 -12.31 -2.09 -10.74
N GLY A 37 -12.76 -3.06 -11.54
CA GLY A 37 -14.16 -3.50 -11.53
C GLY A 37 -14.58 -4.14 -10.22
N ALA A 38 -13.71 -5.00 -9.66
CA ALA A 38 -13.94 -5.64 -8.37
C ALA A 38 -13.98 -4.64 -7.22
N GLN A 39 -13.02 -3.69 -7.17
CA GLN A 39 -13.01 -2.62 -6.16
C GLN A 39 -14.34 -1.84 -6.16
N ARG A 40 -14.85 -1.50 -7.33
CA ARG A 40 -16.13 -0.80 -7.46
C ARG A 40 -17.30 -1.66 -6.96
N ALA A 41 -17.38 -2.91 -7.39
CA ALA A 41 -18.44 -3.83 -6.99
C ALA A 41 -18.43 -4.09 -5.48
N TRP A 42 -17.26 -4.20 -4.87
CA TRP A 42 -17.12 -4.32 -3.41
C TRP A 42 -17.60 -3.06 -2.70
N GLY A 43 -17.24 -1.87 -3.21
CA GLY A 43 -17.73 -0.60 -2.66
C GLY A 43 -19.25 -0.48 -2.70
N GLU A 44 -19.91 -0.97 -3.76
CA GLU A 44 -21.36 -1.05 -3.87
C GLU A 44 -21.97 -2.06 -2.86
N ALA A 45 -21.23 -3.08 -2.49
CA ALA A 45 -21.60 -4.06 -1.45
C ALA A 45 -21.22 -3.61 -0.03
N GLY A 46 -20.67 -2.41 0.16
CA GLY A 46 -20.30 -1.87 1.46
C GLY A 46 -18.89 -2.22 1.92
N VAL A 47 -18.07 -2.88 1.09
CA VAL A 47 -16.67 -3.19 1.37
C VAL A 47 -15.77 -2.22 0.58
N HIS A 48 -15.07 -1.35 1.29
CA HIS A 48 -14.23 -0.33 0.68
C HIS A 48 -12.76 -0.71 0.78
N LEU A 49 -12.11 -0.89 -0.37
CA LEU A 49 -10.67 -1.16 -0.45
C LEU A 49 -9.91 0.15 -0.59
N ALA A 50 -9.00 0.39 0.33
CA ALA A 50 -8.08 1.53 0.35
C ALA A 50 -6.64 1.05 0.13
N PRO A 51 -6.17 0.88 -1.12
CA PRO A 51 -4.78 0.56 -1.38
C PRO A 51 -3.92 1.76 -1.01
N ILE A 52 -3.03 1.57 -0.07
CA ILE A 52 -2.17 2.65 0.43
C ILE A 52 -0.72 2.40 0.02
N ARG A 53 0.08 3.46 0.07
CA ARG A 53 1.52 3.41 0.23
C ARG A 53 1.84 3.75 1.68
N HIS A 54 2.68 2.95 2.31
CA HIS A 54 3.10 3.18 3.69
C HIS A 54 3.71 4.58 3.84
N HIS A 55 3.39 5.25 4.92
CA HIS A 55 3.87 6.60 5.24
C HIS A 55 3.56 7.69 4.20
N SER A 56 2.54 7.49 3.34
CA SER A 56 2.07 8.50 2.38
C SER A 56 1.07 9.45 3.02
N PRO A 57 1.38 10.75 3.14
CA PRO A 57 0.44 11.75 3.61
C PRO A 57 -0.82 11.87 2.74
N ALA A 58 -0.69 11.70 1.42
CA ALA A 58 -1.84 11.73 0.51
C ALA A 58 -2.77 10.53 0.76
N CYS A 59 -2.21 9.32 0.94
CA CYS A 59 -3.00 8.14 1.32
C CYS A 59 -3.71 8.35 2.67
N ALA A 60 -3.02 8.92 3.66
CA ALA A 60 -3.59 9.22 4.97
C ALA A 60 -4.77 10.19 4.89
N LEU A 61 -4.66 11.25 4.09
CA LEU A 61 -5.71 12.23 3.88
C LEU A 61 -6.91 11.63 3.12
N ALA A 62 -6.66 10.82 2.09
CA ALA A 62 -7.70 10.11 1.35
C ALA A 62 -8.43 9.09 2.24
N LEU A 63 -7.68 8.35 3.07
CA LEU A 63 -8.23 7.37 4.00
C LEU A 63 -9.09 8.06 5.07
N ARG A 64 -8.65 9.18 5.63
CA ARG A 64 -9.48 9.96 6.56
C ARG A 64 -10.79 10.37 5.92
N ALA A 65 -10.77 10.87 4.69
CA ALA A 65 -11.98 11.25 3.96
C ALA A 65 -12.92 10.06 3.71
N LEU A 66 -12.37 8.87 3.42
CA LEU A 66 -13.14 7.62 3.31
C LEU A 66 -13.81 7.28 4.65
N LEU A 67 -13.03 7.23 5.73
CA LEU A 67 -13.50 6.85 7.06
C LEU A 67 -14.59 7.79 7.56
N GLU A 68 -14.41 9.11 7.40
CA GLU A 68 -15.40 10.14 7.75
C GLU A 68 -16.70 9.99 6.95
N GLN A 69 -16.60 9.65 5.66
CA GLN A 69 -17.79 9.55 4.78
C GLN A 69 -18.53 8.22 4.95
N VAL A 70 -17.81 7.12 5.15
CA VAL A 70 -18.40 5.78 5.19
C VAL A 70 -18.80 5.39 6.61
N SER A 71 -18.04 5.84 7.62
CA SER A 71 -18.20 5.46 9.04
C SER A 71 -18.32 3.94 9.21
N PRO A 72 -17.28 3.17 8.78
CA PRO A 72 -17.34 1.71 8.81
C PRO A 72 -17.41 1.18 10.24
N ALA A 73 -18.13 0.07 10.43
CA ALA A 73 -18.17 -0.63 11.72
C ALA A 73 -16.89 -1.43 11.99
N VAL A 74 -16.18 -1.84 10.94
CA VAL A 74 -14.93 -2.62 11.02
C VAL A 74 -13.89 -2.01 10.10
N VAL A 75 -12.65 -1.89 10.58
CA VAL A 75 -11.49 -1.45 9.82
C VAL A 75 -10.43 -2.56 9.84
N LEU A 76 -10.18 -3.15 8.67
CA LEU A 76 -9.17 -4.19 8.48
C LEU A 76 -7.88 -3.55 8.01
N ILE A 77 -6.77 -3.85 8.68
CA ILE A 77 -5.47 -3.19 8.47
C ILE A 77 -4.44 -4.24 8.07
N GLU A 78 -3.71 -3.99 6.99
CA GLU A 78 -2.55 -4.82 6.63
C GLU A 78 -1.47 -4.69 7.71
N GLY A 79 -1.21 -5.78 8.38
CA GLY A 79 -0.22 -5.93 9.45
C GLY A 79 -0.46 -7.24 10.19
N PRO A 80 0.56 -7.73 10.91
CA PRO A 80 0.50 -9.02 11.60
C PRO A 80 -0.73 -9.17 12.50
N ALA A 81 -1.47 -10.25 12.33
CA ALA A 81 -2.74 -10.49 13.03
C ALA A 81 -2.59 -10.45 14.56
N GLU A 82 -1.43 -10.89 15.09
CA GLU A 82 -1.11 -10.84 16.51
C GLU A 82 -1.04 -9.39 17.07
N TYR A 83 -0.82 -8.38 16.22
CA TYR A 83 -0.82 -6.98 16.64
C TYR A 83 -2.21 -6.48 17.06
N THR A 84 -3.26 -7.22 16.71
CA THR A 84 -4.62 -6.94 17.23
C THR A 84 -4.65 -6.93 18.75
N GLY A 85 -3.83 -7.76 19.43
CA GLY A 85 -3.67 -7.72 20.87
C GLY A 85 -3.04 -6.43 21.44
N LEU A 86 -2.39 -5.64 20.60
CA LEU A 86 -1.75 -4.36 20.96
C LEU A 86 -2.66 -3.15 20.74
N LEU A 87 -3.86 -3.34 20.17
CA LEU A 87 -4.79 -2.24 19.90
C LEU A 87 -5.08 -1.36 21.13
N PRO A 88 -5.29 -1.89 22.35
CA PRO A 88 -5.51 -1.04 23.51
C PRO A 88 -4.37 -0.03 23.75
N ALA A 89 -3.13 -0.44 23.53
CA ALA A 89 -1.97 0.45 23.65
C ALA A 89 -1.82 1.40 22.46
N LEU A 90 -2.04 0.91 21.22
CA LEU A 90 -1.93 1.73 20.02
C LEU A 90 -3.04 2.78 19.88
N GLN A 91 -4.22 2.51 20.46
CA GLN A 91 -5.36 3.43 20.46
C GLN A 91 -5.42 4.30 21.71
N ASP A 92 -4.55 4.07 22.70
CA ASP A 92 -4.47 4.89 23.90
C ASP A 92 -4.21 6.36 23.54
N PRO A 93 -4.99 7.33 24.07
CA PRO A 93 -4.78 8.75 23.81
C PRO A 93 -3.37 9.26 24.11
N ASP A 94 -2.70 8.66 25.09
CA ASP A 94 -1.35 9.06 25.52
C ASP A 94 -0.25 8.45 24.62
N THR A 95 -0.60 7.51 23.74
CA THR A 95 0.33 6.99 22.74
C THR A 95 0.48 7.98 21.60
N VAL A 96 1.65 8.59 21.49
CA VAL A 96 1.95 9.65 20.50
C VAL A 96 3.00 9.15 19.50
N PRO A 97 2.71 9.20 18.18
CA PRO A 97 3.71 8.85 17.18
C PRO A 97 4.89 9.85 17.12
N PRO A 98 6.09 9.46 16.63
CA PRO A 98 6.32 8.15 16.01
C PRO A 98 6.47 7.01 17.01
N VAL A 99 5.82 5.90 16.71
CA VAL A 99 5.92 4.65 17.48
C VAL A 99 6.24 3.49 16.54
N ALA A 100 6.71 2.37 17.09
CA ALA A 100 6.87 1.15 16.31
C ALA A 100 6.51 -0.07 17.14
N VAL A 101 5.88 -1.05 16.51
CA VAL A 101 5.76 -2.40 17.09
C VAL A 101 7.00 -3.17 16.70
N LEU A 102 7.69 -3.75 17.69
CA LEU A 102 8.87 -4.58 17.49
C LEU A 102 8.48 -6.04 17.73
N SER A 103 8.68 -6.88 16.72
CA SER A 103 8.55 -8.33 16.82
C SER A 103 9.93 -8.95 16.90
N LEU A 104 10.13 -9.79 17.90
CA LEU A 104 11.37 -10.55 18.12
C LEU A 104 11.06 -12.03 17.99
N ALA A 105 11.73 -12.71 17.09
CA ALA A 105 11.74 -14.16 16.97
C ALA A 105 13.20 -14.63 17.07
N ASP A 106 13.45 -15.83 17.50
CA ASP A 106 14.73 -16.42 17.92
C ASP A 106 16.01 -15.76 17.37
N ARG A 107 16.08 -15.50 16.06
CA ARG A 107 17.25 -14.91 15.40
C ARG A 107 16.90 -13.70 14.51
N THR A 108 15.64 -13.31 14.44
CA THR A 108 15.16 -12.23 13.57
C THR A 108 14.43 -11.18 14.37
N ALA A 109 14.57 -9.94 13.95
CA ALA A 109 13.80 -8.84 14.47
C ALA A 109 13.09 -8.15 13.30
N SER A 110 11.83 -7.81 13.48
CA SER A 110 11.09 -7.00 12.53
C SER A 110 10.39 -5.86 13.26
N TYR A 111 10.17 -4.77 12.58
CA TYR A 111 9.48 -3.63 13.14
C TYR A 111 8.42 -3.10 12.17
N TYR A 112 7.35 -2.58 12.75
CA TYR A 112 6.22 -1.97 12.05
C TYR A 112 6.09 -0.53 12.54
N PRO A 113 6.70 0.44 11.81
CA PRO A 113 6.73 1.82 12.22
C PRO A 113 5.40 2.52 11.90
N LEU A 114 5.01 3.45 12.75
CA LEU A 114 3.81 4.27 12.62
C LEU A 114 4.17 5.74 12.90
N ALA A 115 4.01 6.57 11.91
CA ALA A 115 4.12 8.02 12.03
C ALA A 115 2.73 8.65 12.11
N GLU A 116 2.65 9.92 12.49
CA GLU A 116 1.40 10.66 12.55
C GLU A 116 0.63 10.67 11.22
N PHE A 117 1.37 10.65 10.11
CA PHE A 117 0.84 10.63 8.75
C PHE A 117 0.81 9.23 8.11
N SER A 118 1.07 8.17 8.86
CA SER A 118 0.88 6.80 8.35
C SER A 118 -0.61 6.51 8.19
N PRO A 119 -1.05 6.03 7.02
CA PRO A 119 -2.46 5.68 6.81
C PRO A 119 -2.98 4.68 7.85
N GLU A 120 -2.14 3.72 8.25
CA GLU A 120 -2.47 2.72 9.27
C GLU A 120 -2.69 3.37 10.64
N TRP A 121 -1.89 4.38 10.98
CA TRP A 121 -2.08 5.14 12.20
C TRP A 121 -3.41 5.90 12.18
N ILE A 122 -3.73 6.54 11.06
CA ILE A 122 -5.03 7.21 10.85
C ILE A 122 -6.18 6.21 11.03
N ALA A 123 -6.07 5.01 10.45
CA ALA A 123 -7.09 3.96 10.57
C ALA A 123 -7.29 3.52 12.03
N LEU A 124 -6.20 3.27 12.75
CA LEU A 124 -6.20 2.85 14.16
C LEU A 124 -6.84 3.91 15.07
N ARG A 125 -6.42 5.16 14.91
CA ARG A 125 -6.92 6.27 15.72
C ARG A 125 -8.39 6.52 15.46
N TRP A 126 -8.78 6.60 14.19
CA TRP A 126 -10.18 6.80 13.82
C TRP A 126 -11.09 5.70 14.37
N ALA A 127 -10.68 4.43 14.26
CA ALA A 127 -11.46 3.31 14.78
C ALA A 127 -11.66 3.41 16.29
N GLY A 128 -10.60 3.70 17.06
CA GLY A 128 -10.68 3.88 18.51
C GLY A 128 -11.58 5.05 18.91
N GLU A 129 -11.47 6.19 18.22
CA GLU A 129 -12.26 7.39 18.50
C GLU A 129 -13.74 7.25 18.16
N HIS A 130 -14.10 6.38 17.21
CA HIS A 130 -15.48 6.19 16.73
C HIS A 130 -16.11 4.86 17.18
N GLY A 131 -15.41 4.06 17.98
CA GLY A 131 -15.91 2.77 18.47
C GLY A 131 -16.05 1.71 17.38
N ALA A 132 -15.33 1.85 16.28
CA ALA A 132 -15.25 0.84 15.24
C ALA A 132 -14.27 -0.27 15.65
N GLU A 133 -14.53 -1.51 15.22
CA GLU A 133 -13.60 -2.60 15.41
C GLU A 133 -12.40 -2.42 14.48
N ALA A 134 -11.17 -2.44 15.02
CA ALA A 134 -9.94 -2.51 14.25
C ALA A 134 -9.34 -3.91 14.36
N VAL A 135 -8.85 -4.45 13.23
CA VAL A 135 -8.23 -5.79 13.18
C VAL A 135 -7.06 -5.78 12.23
N PHE A 136 -5.92 -6.28 12.67
CA PHE A 136 -4.82 -6.61 11.78
C PHE A 136 -5.05 -7.97 11.14
N ILE A 137 -4.82 -8.08 9.82
CA ILE A 137 -5.27 -9.24 9.02
C ILE A 137 -4.18 -9.95 8.23
N ASP A 138 -2.92 -9.56 8.39
CA ASP A 138 -1.81 -10.19 7.68
C ASP A 138 -1.17 -11.33 8.49
N ARG A 139 -0.32 -12.11 7.83
CA ARG A 139 0.44 -13.19 8.48
C ARG A 139 1.44 -12.64 9.49
N SER A 140 1.69 -13.45 10.52
CA SER A 140 2.71 -13.17 11.52
C SER A 140 4.12 -13.16 10.92
N PRO A 141 5.00 -12.25 11.38
CA PRO A 141 6.42 -12.31 11.04
C PRO A 141 7.02 -13.63 11.48
N GLY A 142 7.84 -14.26 10.63
CA GLY A 142 8.48 -15.56 10.94
C GLY A 142 7.69 -16.78 10.50
N ALA A 143 6.44 -16.65 10.07
CA ALA A 143 5.70 -17.77 9.49
C ALA A 143 6.29 -18.29 8.15
N ASP A 144 7.22 -17.56 7.57
CA ASP A 144 7.88 -17.87 6.28
C ASP A 144 9.31 -18.38 6.44
N ASP A 145 9.87 -18.46 7.67
CA ASP A 145 11.26 -18.91 7.85
C ASP A 145 11.46 -20.42 7.55
N ASP A 146 10.40 -21.21 7.52
CA ASP A 146 10.46 -22.63 7.13
C ASP A 146 10.70 -22.85 5.62
N CYS A 147 10.63 -21.82 4.79
CA CYS A 147 10.78 -21.93 3.33
C CYS A 147 12.03 -21.25 2.78
N ARG A 148 12.92 -20.74 3.62
CA ARG A 148 14.17 -20.13 3.14
C ARG A 148 15.22 -21.19 2.92
N ASP A 149 15.50 -21.41 1.64
CA ASP A 149 16.63 -22.14 1.10
C ASP A 149 17.92 -21.80 1.87
N GLU A 150 18.54 -22.85 2.46
CA GLU A 150 19.83 -22.79 3.18
C GLU A 150 21.01 -22.38 2.27
N SER A 151 20.76 -21.97 1.02
CA SER A 151 21.74 -21.67 0.00
C SER A 151 22.22 -20.22 -0.05
N ARG A 152 21.88 -19.35 0.92
CA ARG A 152 22.54 -18.04 1.03
C ARG A 152 23.76 -18.14 1.91
N ASP A 153 24.90 -18.20 1.21
CA ASP A 153 26.28 -18.12 1.67
C ASP A 153 26.44 -17.19 2.91
N ASP A 154 26.61 -17.80 4.09
CA ASP A 154 26.84 -17.17 5.39
C ASP A 154 28.30 -16.68 5.53
N SER A 155 28.86 -16.09 4.50
CA SER A 155 30.17 -15.45 4.56
C SER A 155 30.07 -13.94 4.76
N HIS A 156 29.54 -13.49 5.90
CA HIS A 156 29.91 -12.18 6.46
C HIS A 156 29.71 -12.16 7.98
N ASP A 157 30.82 -11.96 8.65
CA ASP A 157 31.07 -11.74 10.06
C ASP A 157 29.94 -11.19 10.96
N GLY A 158 29.63 -11.94 12.03
CA GLY A 158 29.53 -11.54 13.43
C GLY A 158 28.72 -10.29 13.84
N HIS A 159 27.76 -9.80 13.05
CA HIS A 159 26.85 -8.73 13.50
C HIS A 159 25.44 -9.30 13.59
N GLY A 160 24.78 -9.13 14.72
CA GLY A 160 23.40 -9.58 14.97
C GLY A 160 22.46 -9.19 13.82
N ALA A 161 21.53 -10.09 13.47
CA ALA A 161 20.61 -9.89 12.36
C ALA A 161 19.95 -8.50 12.45
N ALA A 162 20.13 -7.68 11.42
CA ALA A 162 19.56 -6.35 11.38
C ALA A 162 18.03 -6.45 11.37
N ALA A 163 17.37 -5.66 12.21
CA ALA A 163 15.91 -5.60 12.23
C ALA A 163 15.35 -5.15 10.87
N ARG A 164 14.31 -5.84 10.38
CA ARG A 164 13.68 -5.55 9.09
C ARG A 164 12.37 -4.81 9.27
N THR A 165 12.12 -3.80 8.42
CA THR A 165 10.79 -3.20 8.36
C THR A 165 9.82 -4.13 7.65
N LEU A 166 8.61 -4.29 8.20
CA LEU A 166 7.52 -5.04 7.56
C LEU A 166 6.82 -4.25 6.44
N GLN A 167 7.13 -2.97 6.33
CA GLN A 167 6.54 -2.06 5.33
C GLN A 167 7.47 -1.80 4.13
N ALA A 168 8.44 -2.69 3.89
CA ALA A 168 9.35 -2.52 2.76
C ALA A 168 8.69 -2.82 1.41
N GLU A 169 8.85 -1.90 0.46
CA GLU A 169 8.25 -1.95 -0.88
C GLU A 169 9.23 -2.50 -1.94
N TYR A 170 9.79 -3.68 -1.69
CA TYR A 170 10.84 -4.26 -2.56
C TYR A 170 10.41 -4.46 -4.03
N HIS A 171 9.11 -4.65 -4.28
CA HIS A 171 8.59 -4.91 -5.63
C HIS A 171 8.55 -3.65 -6.48
N LEU A 172 8.37 -2.48 -5.89
CA LEU A 172 8.32 -1.22 -6.63
C LEU A 172 9.66 -0.93 -7.31
N ALA A 173 10.76 -1.14 -6.60
CA ALA A 173 12.12 -0.90 -7.11
C ALA A 173 12.56 -1.85 -8.23
N ARG A 174 11.77 -2.88 -8.56
CA ARG A 174 12.08 -3.89 -9.59
C ARG A 174 11.08 -3.91 -10.73
N SER A 175 10.13 -2.99 -10.76
CA SER A 175 9.08 -2.97 -11.78
C SER A 175 9.53 -2.23 -13.04
N ALA A 176 9.75 -2.95 -14.12
CA ALA A 176 10.04 -2.37 -15.42
C ALA A 176 8.89 -1.50 -15.95
N ALA A 177 7.66 -1.79 -15.55
CA ALA A 177 6.49 -0.98 -15.89
C ALA A 177 6.55 0.40 -15.22
N LEU A 178 6.98 0.46 -13.95
CA LEU A 178 7.17 1.72 -13.23
C LEU A 178 8.39 2.49 -13.76
N ASP A 179 9.48 1.82 -14.11
CA ASP A 179 10.64 2.44 -14.75
C ASP A 179 10.26 3.10 -16.07
N ALA A 180 9.50 2.38 -16.91
CA ALA A 180 8.99 2.93 -18.17
C ALA A 180 8.06 4.12 -17.95
N LEU A 181 7.25 4.11 -16.89
CA LEU A 181 6.39 5.24 -16.50
C LEU A 181 7.24 6.44 -16.05
N ALA A 182 8.26 6.21 -15.21
CA ALA A 182 9.19 7.25 -14.76
C ALA A 182 9.89 7.92 -15.95
N ALA A 183 10.46 7.13 -16.85
CA ALA A 183 11.10 7.63 -18.05
C ALA A 183 10.14 8.47 -18.93
N ARG A 184 8.88 8.04 -19.06
CA ARG A 184 7.86 8.76 -19.84
C ARG A 184 7.45 10.10 -19.20
N LEU A 185 7.44 10.18 -17.89
CA LEU A 185 7.10 11.39 -17.13
C LEU A 185 8.30 12.31 -16.91
N GLY A 186 9.52 11.86 -17.22
CA GLY A 186 10.75 12.60 -16.94
C GLY A 186 11.17 12.54 -15.48
N CYS A 187 10.69 11.55 -14.75
CA CYS A 187 11.05 11.29 -13.36
C CYS A 187 12.29 10.38 -13.29
N ARG A 188 13.06 10.50 -12.20
CA ARG A 188 14.26 9.70 -11.95
C ARG A 188 13.94 8.24 -11.65
N ASP A 189 12.87 8.03 -10.87
CA ASP A 189 12.47 6.74 -10.34
C ASP A 189 10.97 6.70 -10.00
N HIS A 190 10.51 5.56 -9.48
CA HIS A 190 9.13 5.36 -9.08
C HIS A 190 8.71 6.24 -7.87
N ASP A 191 9.64 6.63 -7.02
CA ASP A 191 9.36 7.52 -5.88
C ASP A 191 8.98 8.92 -6.37
N GLU A 192 9.76 9.48 -7.30
CA GLU A 192 9.45 10.78 -7.89
C GLU A 192 8.15 10.75 -8.71
N VAL A 193 7.85 9.60 -9.36
CA VAL A 193 6.53 9.40 -10.01
C VAL A 193 5.41 9.41 -8.97
N TRP A 194 5.60 8.76 -7.82
CA TRP A 194 4.62 8.77 -6.73
C TRP A 194 4.38 10.19 -6.22
N GLU A 195 5.43 10.92 -5.90
CA GLU A 195 5.35 12.32 -5.47
C GLU A 195 4.51 13.14 -6.47
N GLN A 196 4.88 13.10 -7.75
CA GLN A 196 4.21 13.87 -8.80
C GLN A 196 2.75 13.47 -9.00
N LEU A 197 2.42 12.19 -8.94
CA LEU A 197 1.08 11.70 -9.27
C LEU A 197 0.13 11.67 -8.08
N PHE A 198 0.63 11.58 -6.84
CA PHE A 198 -0.19 11.38 -5.65
C PHE A 198 0.02 12.46 -4.59
N GLU A 199 1.26 12.72 -4.15
CA GLU A 199 1.52 13.67 -3.06
C GLU A 199 1.31 15.12 -3.49
N ASP A 200 1.67 15.50 -4.73
CA ASP A 200 1.50 16.85 -5.28
C ASP A 200 0.05 17.16 -5.68
N ARG A 201 -0.90 16.25 -5.47
CA ARG A 201 -2.32 16.52 -5.77
C ARG A 201 -2.89 17.59 -4.85
N GLY A 202 -3.82 18.38 -5.39
CA GLY A 202 -4.61 19.29 -4.56
C GLY A 202 -5.44 18.53 -3.52
N THR A 203 -5.60 19.10 -2.33
CA THR A 203 -6.37 18.52 -1.22
C THR A 203 -7.76 18.01 -1.64
N ALA A 204 -8.46 18.74 -2.51
CA ALA A 204 -9.78 18.34 -3.00
C ALA A 204 -9.74 17.05 -3.83
N ASP A 205 -8.70 16.89 -4.67
CA ASP A 205 -8.51 15.69 -5.49
C ASP A 205 -8.14 14.49 -4.64
N ILE A 206 -7.34 14.68 -3.58
CA ILE A 206 -7.00 13.63 -2.62
C ILE A 206 -8.25 13.20 -1.83
N ARG A 207 -9.06 14.16 -1.38
CA ARG A 207 -10.31 13.87 -0.64
C ARG A 207 -11.39 13.24 -1.50
N ALA A 208 -11.29 13.30 -2.81
CA ALA A 208 -12.07 12.47 -3.74
C ALA A 208 -11.58 11.00 -3.68
N TRP A 209 -11.61 10.41 -2.50
CA TRP A 209 -10.96 9.16 -2.14
C TRP A 209 -11.28 7.97 -3.07
N ARG A 210 -12.48 7.93 -3.67
CA ARG A 210 -12.83 6.87 -4.62
C ARG A 210 -11.94 6.87 -5.86
N ASP A 211 -11.72 8.04 -6.42
CA ASP A 211 -10.86 8.21 -7.59
C ASP A 211 -9.39 8.05 -7.18
N PHE A 212 -9.03 8.60 -6.03
CA PHE A 212 -7.67 8.47 -5.48
C PHE A 212 -7.29 7.00 -5.27
N PHE A 213 -8.14 6.20 -4.59
CA PHE A 213 -7.85 4.77 -4.38
C PHE A 213 -8.02 3.90 -5.62
N ALA A 214 -8.79 4.32 -6.62
CA ALA A 214 -8.75 3.67 -7.92
C ALA A 214 -7.41 3.90 -8.64
N ASP A 215 -6.85 5.10 -8.52
CA ASP A 215 -5.53 5.43 -9.09
C ASP A 215 -4.39 4.69 -8.35
N THR A 216 -4.43 4.58 -7.01
CA THR A 216 -3.43 3.82 -6.25
C THR A 216 -3.53 2.31 -6.54
N LEU A 217 -4.74 1.76 -6.73
CA LEU A 217 -4.91 0.38 -7.18
C LEU A 217 -4.31 0.16 -8.59
N ALA A 218 -4.48 1.15 -9.48
CA ALA A 218 -3.88 1.10 -10.80
C ALA A 218 -2.35 1.13 -10.73
N TRP A 219 -1.77 1.95 -9.86
CA TRP A 219 -0.34 2.00 -9.57
C TRP A 219 0.18 0.64 -9.09
N SER A 220 -0.43 0.07 -8.04
CA SER A 220 -0.06 -1.24 -7.52
C SER A 220 -0.18 -2.34 -8.57
N GLY A 221 -1.22 -2.26 -9.41
CA GLY A 221 -1.44 -3.18 -10.52
C GLY A 221 -0.35 -3.06 -11.61
N LEU A 222 0.16 -1.86 -11.87
CA LEU A 222 1.29 -1.65 -12.79
C LEU A 222 2.58 -2.24 -12.22
N ALA A 223 2.86 -2.01 -10.94
CA ALA A 223 4.03 -2.55 -10.25
C ALA A 223 4.11 -4.09 -10.32
N ARG A 224 2.95 -4.76 -10.44
CA ARG A 224 2.84 -6.22 -10.50
C ARG A 224 2.74 -6.80 -11.91
N LEU A 225 2.73 -5.98 -12.96
CA LEU A 225 2.56 -6.50 -14.34
C LEU A 225 3.70 -7.41 -14.78
N ASP A 226 4.89 -7.13 -14.32
CA ASP A 226 6.14 -7.79 -14.64
C ASP A 226 6.69 -8.64 -13.47
N ALA A 227 5.94 -8.76 -12.37
CA ALA A 227 6.30 -9.67 -11.29
C ALA A 227 5.98 -11.12 -11.69
N GLU A 228 7.00 -11.96 -11.71
CA GLU A 228 6.84 -13.39 -11.99
C GLU A 228 6.13 -14.09 -10.83
N ARG A 229 5.26 -15.05 -11.17
CA ARG A 229 4.47 -15.77 -10.18
C ARG A 229 5.34 -16.53 -9.19
N GLU A 230 6.42 -17.13 -9.67
CA GLU A 230 7.39 -17.88 -8.88
C GLU A 230 8.05 -17.00 -7.81
N VAL A 231 8.33 -15.73 -8.12
CA VAL A 231 8.88 -14.76 -7.15
C VAL A 231 7.84 -14.44 -6.08
N LEU A 232 6.59 -14.20 -6.47
CA LEU A 232 5.49 -13.89 -5.54
C LEU A 232 5.11 -15.09 -4.66
N ASP A 233 5.32 -16.32 -5.14
CA ASP A 233 5.14 -17.54 -4.35
C ASP A 233 6.32 -17.74 -3.38
N SER A 234 7.55 -17.50 -3.82
CA SER A 234 8.76 -17.73 -3.03
C SER A 234 9.00 -16.66 -1.94
N ASP A 235 8.51 -15.44 -2.12
CA ASP A 235 8.63 -14.36 -1.13
C ASP A 235 7.46 -14.30 -0.14
N GLY A 236 6.50 -15.23 -0.26
CA GLY A 236 5.34 -15.34 0.62
C GLY A 236 4.20 -14.37 0.28
N THR A 237 4.32 -13.54 -0.76
CA THR A 237 3.29 -12.54 -1.12
C THR A 237 1.93 -13.18 -1.34
N HIS A 238 1.83 -14.25 -2.14
CA HIS A 238 0.55 -14.92 -2.38
C HIS A 238 -0.04 -15.58 -1.12
N ALA A 239 0.82 -16.10 -0.23
CA ALA A 239 0.37 -16.68 1.03
C ALA A 239 -0.20 -15.60 1.97
N ARG A 240 0.43 -14.43 2.06
CA ARG A 240 -0.08 -13.28 2.81
C ARG A 240 -1.42 -12.81 2.25
N GLU A 241 -1.52 -12.64 0.93
CA GLU A 241 -2.76 -12.25 0.27
C GLU A 241 -3.91 -13.25 0.51
N ALA A 242 -3.61 -14.54 0.52
CA ALA A 242 -4.61 -15.58 0.81
C ALA A 242 -5.16 -15.47 2.23
N VAL A 243 -4.30 -15.19 3.23
CA VAL A 243 -4.71 -14.98 4.63
C VAL A 243 -5.58 -13.72 4.74
N MET A 244 -5.15 -12.60 4.18
CA MET A 244 -5.93 -11.36 4.19
C MET A 244 -7.28 -11.53 3.47
N ALA A 245 -7.30 -12.23 2.33
CA ALA A 245 -8.54 -12.52 1.62
C ALA A 245 -9.48 -13.47 2.40
N ALA A 246 -8.96 -14.36 3.22
CA ALA A 246 -9.77 -15.19 4.13
C ALA A 246 -10.39 -14.32 5.22
N ALA A 247 -9.60 -13.49 5.88
CA ALA A 247 -10.07 -12.55 6.90
C ALA A 247 -11.20 -11.64 6.41
N LEU A 248 -11.10 -11.16 5.14
CA LEU A 248 -12.14 -10.37 4.49
C LEU A 248 -13.45 -11.12 4.26
N ARG A 249 -13.41 -12.45 4.08
CA ARG A 249 -14.62 -13.27 3.86
C ARG A 249 -15.34 -13.66 5.14
N GLU A 250 -14.65 -13.62 6.26
CA GLU A 250 -15.17 -14.02 7.57
C GLU A 250 -15.92 -12.87 8.27
N ARG A 251 -15.80 -11.64 7.76
CA ARG A 251 -16.41 -10.42 8.30
C ARG A 251 -17.55 -9.93 7.43
#